data_04629932d6a88b29b615d1d9218501e3
#
_entry.id   04629932d6a88b29b615d1d9218501e3
#
_cell.length_a   1.000
_cell.length_b   1.000
_cell.length_c   1.000
_cell.angle_alpha   90.00
_cell.angle_beta   90.00
_cell.angle_gamma   90.00
#
_symmetry.space_group_name_H-M   'P 1'
#
loop_
_entity.id
_entity.type
_entity.pdbx_description
1 polymer ?
#
loop_
_entity_poly.entity_id
_entity_poly.type
_entity_poly.pdbx_seq_one_letter_code
_entity_poly.pdbx_strand_id
1 'polypeptide(L)'
;MPGIPQALDLPGDFRVLVAEDNSISTKVIRGMLGKLNLEPDTASNGEEALQAMKAQRYDLVLMDCEMPILDGFSATQQLRAWEAANQRQRTPVVALTAHILAEHKERARLAGMDGHMAKPVELSQLRELIQYWANHREAKVDPVHSS
;
A
#
# COMPACT_ATOMS: atom_id res chain seq x y z
N MET A 1 -30.38 -5.14 -1.17
CA MET A 1 -30.28 -5.97 -1.49
C MET A 1 -29.28 -6.65 -0.99
N PRO A 2 -29.60 -7.14 -0.28
CA PRO A 2 -28.76 -7.84 0.39
C PRO A 2 -28.06 -8.62 -0.55
N GLY A 3 -27.17 -9.12 -0.23
CA GLY A 3 -26.48 -9.90 -1.04
C GLY A 3 -25.70 -9.26 -2.04
N ILE A 4 -25.88 -8.06 -2.18
CA ILE A 4 -25.23 -7.43 -3.13
C ILE A 4 -23.95 -7.12 -2.54
N PRO A 5 -22.93 -7.53 -3.09
CA PRO A 5 -21.67 -7.32 -2.57
C PRO A 5 -21.51 -5.90 -2.63
N GLN A 6 -20.98 -5.34 -1.69
CA GLN A 6 -20.85 -4.07 -1.72
C GLN A 6 -19.84 -3.78 -2.63
N ALA A 7 -20.05 -3.19 -3.71
CA ALA A 7 -19.09 -2.67 -4.60
C ALA A 7 -18.38 -1.58 -3.87
N LEU A 8 -17.10 -1.51 -4.02
CA LEU A 8 -16.37 -0.43 -3.42
C LEU A 8 -16.62 0.82 -4.23
N ASP A 9 -16.74 1.93 -3.54
CA ASP A 9 -16.94 3.20 -4.20
C ASP A 9 -15.57 3.79 -4.46
N LEU A 10 -14.93 3.38 -5.52
CA LEU A 10 -13.57 3.80 -5.81
C LEU A 10 -13.48 4.74 -7.00
N PRO A 11 -12.57 5.70 -6.94
CA PRO A 11 -12.27 6.49 -8.12
C PRO A 11 -11.76 5.56 -9.22
N GLY A 12 -12.03 5.90 -10.45
CA GLY A 12 -11.64 5.03 -11.56
C GLY A 12 -10.14 4.91 -11.72
N ASP A 13 -9.38 5.83 -11.17
CA ASP A 13 -7.94 5.80 -11.28
C ASP A 13 -7.25 5.39 -9.97
N PHE A 14 -7.94 4.70 -9.10
CA PHE A 14 -7.34 4.25 -7.84
C PHE A 14 -6.29 3.18 -8.15
N ARG A 15 -5.04 3.43 -7.78
CA ARG A 15 -3.94 2.55 -8.12
C ARG A 15 -3.31 1.93 -6.90
N VAL A 16 -3.06 0.62 -6.97
CA VAL A 16 -2.48 -0.13 -5.87
C VAL A 16 -1.19 -0.80 -6.32
N LEU A 17 -0.17 -0.77 -5.47
CA LEU A 17 1.05 -1.50 -5.69
C LEU A 17 1.16 -2.56 -4.60
N VAL A 18 1.51 -3.78 -4.97
CA VAL A 18 1.74 -4.85 -3.99
C VAL A 18 3.21 -5.24 -4.08
N ALA A 19 3.94 -5.04 -3.01
CA ALA A 19 5.35 -5.42 -2.94
C ALA A 19 5.49 -6.62 -2.05
N GLU A 20 5.82 -7.76 -2.62
CA GLU A 20 5.85 -9.03 -1.93
C GLU A 20 6.77 -9.97 -2.69
N ASP A 21 7.73 -10.60 -2.02
CA ASP A 21 8.66 -11.47 -2.72
C ASP A 21 8.15 -12.88 -2.95
N ASN A 22 7.11 -13.29 -2.24
CA ASN A 22 6.58 -14.64 -2.40
C ASN A 22 5.54 -14.63 -3.49
N SER A 23 5.77 -15.37 -4.56
CA SER A 23 4.86 -15.34 -5.69
C SER A 23 3.48 -15.89 -5.38
N ILE A 24 3.38 -16.83 -4.44
CA ILE A 24 2.09 -17.37 -4.06
C ILE A 24 1.30 -16.30 -3.32
N SER A 25 1.93 -15.60 -2.38
CA SER A 25 1.27 -14.52 -1.66
C SER A 25 0.83 -13.43 -2.62
N THR A 26 1.67 -13.11 -3.58
CA THR A 26 1.32 -12.09 -4.58
C THR A 26 0.08 -12.51 -5.36
N LYS A 27 0.00 -13.78 -5.77
CA LYS A 27 -1.16 -14.25 -6.53
C LYS A 27 -2.41 -14.19 -5.69
N VAL A 28 -2.31 -14.54 -4.41
CA VAL A 28 -3.47 -14.50 -3.53
C VAL A 28 -3.99 -13.08 -3.38
N ILE A 29 -3.09 -12.14 -3.15
CA ILE A 29 -3.49 -10.75 -2.97
C ILE A 29 -4.04 -10.18 -4.29
N ARG A 30 -3.42 -10.52 -5.41
CA ARG A 30 -3.94 -10.07 -6.71
C ARG A 30 -5.35 -10.61 -6.95
N GLY A 31 -5.59 -11.86 -6.56
CA GLY A 31 -6.91 -12.46 -6.72
C GLY A 31 -7.95 -11.73 -5.87
N MET A 32 -7.57 -11.36 -4.64
CA MET A 32 -8.46 -10.63 -3.78
C MET A 32 -8.77 -9.25 -4.35
N LEU A 33 -7.71 -8.56 -4.83
CA LEU A 33 -7.91 -7.24 -5.42
C LEU A 33 -8.77 -7.34 -6.68
N GLY A 34 -8.61 -8.42 -7.44
CA GLY A 34 -9.44 -8.64 -8.60
C GLY A 34 -10.91 -8.74 -8.27
N LYS A 35 -11.23 -9.33 -7.10
CA LYS A 35 -12.61 -9.42 -6.65
C LYS A 35 -13.15 -8.05 -6.31
N LEU A 36 -12.27 -7.10 -6.06
CA LEU A 36 -12.66 -5.73 -5.74
C LEU A 36 -12.51 -4.83 -6.97
N ASN A 37 -12.33 -5.46 -8.13
CA ASN A 37 -12.18 -4.76 -9.41
C ASN A 37 -10.93 -3.90 -9.50
N LEU A 38 -9.85 -4.36 -8.87
CA LEU A 38 -8.59 -3.66 -8.91
C LEU A 38 -7.51 -4.58 -9.50
N GLU A 39 -6.67 -4.01 -10.33
CA GLU A 39 -5.56 -4.74 -10.89
C GLU A 39 -4.29 -4.06 -10.38
N PRO A 40 -3.56 -4.65 -9.47
CA PRO A 40 -2.40 -3.98 -8.90
C PRO A 40 -1.18 -4.10 -9.79
N ASP A 41 -0.24 -3.19 -9.62
CA ASP A 41 1.09 -3.41 -10.10
C ASP A 41 1.79 -4.20 -9.00
N THR A 42 2.85 -4.91 -9.33
CA THR A 42 3.53 -5.73 -8.34
C THR A 42 5.02 -5.48 -8.37
N ALA A 43 5.67 -5.69 -7.24
CA ALA A 43 7.11 -5.59 -7.11
C ALA A 43 7.56 -6.76 -6.26
N SER A 44 8.73 -7.31 -6.51
CA SER A 44 9.18 -8.50 -5.81
C SER A 44 10.21 -8.22 -4.73
N ASN A 45 10.60 -6.99 -4.57
CA ASN A 45 11.51 -6.60 -3.49
C ASN A 45 11.38 -5.10 -3.26
N GLY A 46 12.03 -4.63 -2.21
CA GLY A 46 11.91 -3.22 -1.83
C GLY A 46 12.51 -2.25 -2.84
N GLU A 47 13.52 -2.69 -3.56
CA GLU A 47 14.14 -1.83 -4.56
C GLU A 47 13.18 -1.61 -5.72
N GLU A 48 12.55 -2.68 -6.20
CA GLU A 48 11.55 -2.55 -7.26
C GLU A 48 10.38 -1.70 -6.81
N ALA A 49 9.97 -1.88 -5.56
CA ALA A 49 8.85 -1.11 -5.03
C ALA A 49 9.21 0.37 -4.98
N LEU A 50 10.43 0.68 -4.53
CA LEU A 50 10.86 2.06 -4.43
C LEU A 50 10.89 2.70 -5.81
N GLN A 51 11.42 1.99 -6.80
CA GLN A 51 11.48 2.53 -8.16
C GLN A 51 10.06 2.75 -8.71
N ALA A 52 9.15 1.83 -8.45
CA ALA A 52 7.77 1.99 -8.92
C ALA A 52 7.11 3.20 -8.27
N MET A 53 7.34 3.40 -6.97
CA MET A 53 6.73 4.51 -6.26
C MET A 53 7.32 5.85 -6.69
N LYS A 54 8.56 5.85 -7.17
CA LYS A 54 9.14 7.07 -7.69
C LYS A 54 8.63 7.35 -9.11
N ALA A 55 8.36 6.29 -9.86
CA ALA A 55 7.95 6.44 -11.25
C ALA A 55 6.52 6.87 -11.42
N GLN A 56 5.63 6.48 -10.51
CA GLN A 56 4.25 6.90 -10.62
C GLN A 56 3.59 6.92 -9.27
N ARG A 57 2.46 7.59 -9.21
CA ARG A 57 1.74 7.75 -7.96
C ARG A 57 0.85 6.58 -7.71
N TYR A 58 0.87 6.07 -6.50
CA TYR A 58 -0.05 5.03 -6.07
C TYR A 58 -0.94 5.59 -4.95
N ASP A 59 -2.16 5.13 -4.90
CA ASP A 59 -3.09 5.54 -3.86
C ASP A 59 -2.96 4.66 -2.63
N LEU A 60 -2.39 3.49 -2.79
CA LEU A 60 -2.14 2.58 -1.68
C LEU A 60 -1.04 1.61 -2.07
N VAL A 61 -0.09 1.39 -1.19
CA VAL A 61 0.97 0.42 -1.40
C VAL A 61 0.91 -0.58 -0.26
N LEU A 62 0.82 -1.87 -0.60
CA LEU A 62 0.89 -2.93 0.38
C LEU A 62 2.31 -3.46 0.34
N MET A 63 3.06 -3.22 1.42
CA MET A 63 4.49 -3.48 1.44
C MET A 63 4.86 -4.54 2.44
N ASP A 64 5.35 -5.67 1.96
CA ASP A 64 5.82 -6.72 2.86
C ASP A 64 7.02 -6.16 3.61
N CYS A 65 7.08 -6.42 4.88
CA CYS A 65 8.18 -5.93 5.69
C CYS A 65 9.48 -6.68 5.40
N GLU A 66 9.38 -7.96 5.06
CA GLU A 66 10.57 -8.77 4.83
C GLU A 66 10.73 -9.18 3.39
N MET A 67 11.66 -8.61 2.72
CA MET A 67 11.93 -8.91 1.31
C MET A 67 13.42 -8.86 1.08
N PRO A 68 13.93 -9.58 0.08
CA PRO A 68 15.35 -9.56 -0.21
C PRO A 68 15.74 -8.23 -0.87
N ILE A 69 17.01 -7.99 -0.94
CA ILE A 69 17.60 -6.83 -1.58
C ILE A 69 17.35 -5.56 -0.79
N LEU A 70 16.11 -5.20 -0.55
CA LEU A 70 15.77 -4.05 0.26
C LEU A 70 14.46 -4.38 0.95
N ASP A 71 14.42 -4.37 2.26
CA ASP A 71 13.21 -4.72 3.00
C ASP A 71 12.20 -3.57 2.97
N GLY A 72 10.99 -3.85 3.39
CA GLY A 72 9.91 -2.87 3.31
C GLY A 72 10.11 -1.65 4.19
N PHE A 73 10.73 -1.81 5.35
CA PHE A 73 10.96 -0.68 6.23
C PHE A 73 11.98 0.28 5.59
N SER A 74 13.06 -0.28 5.06
CA SER A 74 14.10 0.52 4.44
C SER A 74 13.60 1.19 3.16
N ALA A 75 12.80 0.47 2.38
CA ALA A 75 12.23 1.04 1.16
C ALA A 75 11.34 2.23 1.51
N THR A 76 10.54 2.11 2.58
CA THR A 76 9.66 3.18 2.98
C THR A 76 10.45 4.39 3.49
N GLN A 77 11.52 4.15 4.25
CA GLN A 77 12.35 5.24 4.73
C GLN A 77 12.94 6.00 3.56
N GLN A 78 13.43 5.29 2.56
CA GLN A 78 14.01 5.93 1.38
C GLN A 78 12.94 6.66 0.58
N LEU A 79 11.74 6.11 0.52
CA LEU A 79 10.65 6.78 -0.16
C LEU A 79 10.33 8.10 0.53
N ARG A 80 10.25 8.10 1.85
CA ARG A 80 9.91 9.33 2.57
C ARG A 80 10.96 10.42 2.36
N ALA A 81 12.23 10.03 2.34
CA ALA A 81 13.29 10.98 2.09
C ALA A 81 13.20 11.54 0.67
N TRP A 82 12.88 10.66 -0.28
CA TRP A 82 12.76 11.08 -1.67
C TRP A 82 11.54 11.99 -1.87
N GLU A 83 10.42 11.66 -1.21
CA GLU A 83 9.22 12.50 -1.32
C GLU A 83 9.52 13.90 -0.80
N ALA A 84 10.21 13.98 0.33
CA ALA A 84 10.52 15.28 0.90
C ALA A 84 11.48 16.05 0.00
N ALA A 85 12.47 15.39 -0.55
CA ALA A 85 13.45 16.07 -1.41
C ALA A 85 12.84 16.54 -2.72
N ASN A 86 11.81 15.87 -3.19
CA ASN A 86 11.21 16.19 -4.48
C ASN A 86 9.82 16.82 -4.35
N GLN A 87 9.44 17.16 -3.11
CA GLN A 87 8.16 17.79 -2.87
C GLN A 87 7.01 16.99 -3.45
N ARG A 88 7.10 15.67 -3.31
CA ARG A 88 6.07 14.78 -3.80
C ARG A 88 5.07 14.49 -2.69
N GLN A 89 3.82 14.29 -3.11
CA GLN A 89 2.77 13.98 -2.17
C GLN A 89 3.05 12.62 -1.54
N ARG A 90 2.70 12.47 -0.29
CA ARG A 90 2.97 11.24 0.45
C ARG A 90 2.20 10.07 -0.12
N THR A 91 2.86 8.95 -0.35
CA THR A 91 2.24 7.74 -0.82
C THR A 91 1.81 6.91 0.38
N PRO A 92 0.55 6.51 0.49
CA PRO A 92 0.14 5.66 1.60
C PRO A 92 0.80 4.28 1.51
N VAL A 93 1.49 3.88 2.57
CA VAL A 93 2.18 2.59 2.61
C VAL A 93 1.70 1.83 3.83
N VAL A 94 1.15 0.64 3.61
CA VAL A 94 0.66 -0.21 4.69
C VAL A 94 1.52 -1.47 4.73
N ALA A 95 2.06 -1.78 5.89
CA ALA A 95 2.94 -2.93 6.06
C ALA A 95 2.15 -4.22 6.03
N LEU A 96 2.69 -5.23 5.36
CA LEU A 96 2.15 -6.58 5.45
C LEU A 96 3.14 -7.34 6.32
N THR A 97 2.66 -7.91 7.41
CA THR A 97 3.57 -8.55 8.34
C THR A 97 3.02 -9.84 8.92
N ALA A 98 3.88 -10.83 9.08
CA ALA A 98 3.50 -12.07 9.69
C ALA A 98 3.53 -11.91 11.21
N HIS A 99 4.10 -10.82 11.71
CA HIS A 99 4.25 -10.62 13.13
C HIS A 99 3.66 -9.31 13.59
N ILE A 100 2.57 -9.38 14.37
CA ILE A 100 1.95 -8.16 14.83
C ILE A 100 2.39 -7.96 16.28
N LEU A 101 3.66 -7.80 16.47
CA LEU A 101 4.17 -7.51 17.80
C LEU A 101 4.35 -6.01 17.92
N ALA A 102 4.32 -5.53 19.14
CA ALA A 102 4.43 -4.09 19.37
C ALA A 102 5.69 -3.51 18.74
N GLU A 103 6.79 -4.23 18.82
CA GLU A 103 8.04 -3.73 18.26
C GLU A 103 8.00 -3.64 16.75
N HIS A 104 7.27 -4.52 16.09
CA HIS A 104 7.14 -4.46 14.63
C HIS A 104 6.25 -3.28 14.24
N LYS A 105 5.21 -3.02 15.03
CA LYS A 105 4.33 -1.88 14.75
C LYS A 105 5.11 -0.59 14.93
N GLU A 106 5.93 -0.52 15.96
CA GLU A 106 6.70 0.67 16.19
C GLU A 106 7.75 0.86 15.09
N ARG A 107 8.36 -0.23 14.64
CA ARG A 107 9.34 -0.13 13.57
C ARG A 107 8.68 0.38 12.29
N ALA A 108 7.46 -0.10 12.02
CA ALA A 108 6.74 0.34 10.83
C ALA A 108 6.42 1.85 10.93
N ARG A 109 6.00 2.29 12.11
CA ARG A 109 5.69 3.68 12.32
C ARG A 109 6.94 4.56 12.13
N LEU A 110 8.06 4.13 12.71
CA LEU A 110 9.29 4.89 12.61
C LEU A 110 9.84 4.92 11.19
N ALA A 111 9.55 3.89 10.41
CA ALA A 111 9.98 3.86 9.03
C ALA A 111 9.10 4.78 8.16
N GLY A 112 7.99 5.24 8.69
CA GLY A 112 7.11 6.12 7.94
C GLY A 112 5.93 5.43 7.28
N MET A 113 5.59 4.22 7.72
CA MET A 113 4.43 3.52 7.20
C MET A 113 3.16 4.06 7.82
N ASP A 114 2.06 3.96 7.10
CA ASP A 114 0.78 4.53 7.51
C ASP A 114 -0.14 3.55 8.21
N GLY A 115 0.22 2.29 8.22
CA GLY A 115 -0.59 1.27 8.88
C GLY A 115 0.03 -0.09 8.70
N HIS A 116 -0.66 -1.12 9.16
CA HIS A 116 -0.16 -2.49 9.02
C HIS A 116 -1.33 -3.44 8.88
N MET A 117 -1.07 -4.59 8.28
CA MET A 117 -2.07 -5.62 8.09
C MET A 117 -1.39 -6.96 8.30
N ALA A 118 -2.03 -7.84 9.05
CA ALA A 118 -1.46 -9.13 9.35
C ALA A 118 -1.57 -10.07 8.17
N LYS A 119 -0.61 -10.94 8.02
CA LYS A 119 -0.69 -12.04 7.07
C LYS A 119 -1.21 -13.25 7.82
N PRO A 120 -2.02 -14.08 7.20
CA PRO A 120 -2.47 -13.99 5.81
C PRO A 120 -3.53 -12.89 5.66
N VAL A 121 -3.52 -12.23 4.52
CA VAL A 121 -4.45 -11.14 4.27
C VAL A 121 -5.84 -11.73 4.08
N GLU A 122 -6.85 -11.09 4.66
CA GLU A 122 -8.23 -11.52 4.50
C GLU A 122 -8.98 -10.55 3.64
N LEU A 123 -9.85 -11.05 2.79
CA LEU A 123 -10.57 -10.22 1.83
C LEU A 123 -11.35 -9.09 2.49
N SER A 124 -12.04 -9.39 3.61
CA SER A 124 -12.84 -8.37 4.27
C SER A 124 -11.97 -7.25 4.82
N GLN A 125 -10.81 -7.59 5.36
CA GLN A 125 -9.91 -6.59 5.90
C GLN A 125 -9.30 -5.76 4.79
N LEU A 126 -8.95 -6.41 3.68
CA LEU A 126 -8.38 -5.72 2.54
C LEU A 126 -9.40 -4.74 1.97
N ARG A 127 -10.65 -5.17 1.88
CA ARG A 127 -11.70 -4.34 1.36
C ARG A 127 -11.91 -3.10 2.23
N GLU A 128 -11.90 -3.28 3.54
CA GLU A 128 -12.06 -2.16 4.46
C GLU A 128 -10.90 -1.18 4.35
N LEU A 129 -9.69 -1.72 4.21
CA LEU A 129 -8.50 -0.89 4.09
C LEU A 129 -8.56 -0.05 2.83
N ILE A 130 -8.94 -0.68 1.71
CA ILE A 130 -9.02 0.02 0.45
C ILE A 130 -10.08 1.11 0.50
N GLN A 131 -11.24 0.80 1.10
CA GLN A 131 -12.29 1.79 1.19
C GLN A 131 -11.86 2.96 2.09
N TYR A 132 -11.13 2.66 3.15
CA TYR A 132 -10.63 3.69 4.04
C TYR A 132 -9.73 4.66 3.26
N TRP A 133 -8.78 4.11 2.50
CA TRP A 133 -7.84 4.97 1.77
C TRP A 133 -8.49 5.67 0.59
N ALA A 134 -9.50 5.09 0.00
CA ALA A 134 -10.25 5.76 -1.07
C ALA A 134 -11.00 6.96 -0.49
N ASN A 135 -11.56 6.81 0.71
CA ASN A 135 -12.30 7.89 1.35
C ASN A 135 -11.38 8.99 1.88
N HIS A 136 -10.14 8.63 2.19
CA HIS A 136 -9.18 9.59 2.72
C HIS A 136 -8.12 9.97 1.69
N ARG A 137 -8.43 9.74 0.40
CA ARG A 137 -7.51 10.05 -0.66
C ARG A 137 -7.26 11.54 -0.72
N GLU A 138 -6.00 11.92 -0.75
CA GLU A 138 -5.71 13.27 -0.80
C GLU A 138 -6.14 13.80 -2.05
N ALA A 139 -6.75 14.81 -2.02
CA ALA A 139 -7.28 15.37 -3.20
C ALA A 139 -6.09 15.66 -4.00
N LYS A 140 -6.05 15.32 -5.09
CA LYS A 140 -5.03 15.60 -5.88
C LYS A 140 -5.00 16.91 -6.11
N VAL A 141 -5.03 17.62 -5.38
CA VAL A 141 -5.35 18.73 -5.45
C VAL A 141 -4.86 19.69 -5.22
N ASP A 142 -4.73 20.18 -5.27
CA ASP A 142 -5.02 21.33 -5.09
C ASP A 142 -4.17 21.93 -4.15
N PRO A 143 -3.09 22.19 -4.58
CA PRO A 143 -2.17 22.83 -3.78
C PRO A 143 -2.66 24.07 -3.21
N VAL A 144 -3.48 24.66 -3.84
CA VAL A 144 -3.92 25.87 -3.41
C VAL A 144 -4.59 25.68 -2.20
N HIS A 145 -5.21 24.64 -2.10
CA HIS A 145 -5.99 24.39 -1.15
C HIS A 145 -5.24 24.14 -0.04
N SER A 146 -4.16 23.70 -0.25
CA SER A 146 -3.49 23.42 0.81
C SER A 146 -2.90 24.54 1.38
N SER A 147 -3.03 25.56 0.82
CA SER A 147 -2.38 26.65 1.37
C SER A 147 -3.03 27.15 2.48
#